data_2e7625f8dcd544e778e1d0e5b2cde59a
#
_entry.id   2e7625f8dcd544e778e1d0e5b2cde59a
#
_cell.length_a   1.000
_cell.length_b   1.000
_cell.length_c   1.000
_cell.angle_alpha   90.00
_cell.angle_beta   90.00
_cell.angle_gamma   90.00
#
_symmetry.space_group_name_H-M   'P 1'
#
loop_
_entity.id
_entity.type
_entity.pdbx_description
1 polymer ?
#
loop_
_entity_poly.entity_id
_entity_poly.type
_entity_poly.pdbx_seq_one_letter_code
_entity_poly.pdbx_strand_id
1 'polypeptide(L)'
;MVTNTRLKVSGFGVKCLKIFLFTVTILVVAAIISAFYMLPDKWVKWLVIVLAFSAAEFVLFWTGIIAVYTTSVQLGIKTRVLGALFGMIPVLNIIFLVKIIKTVSKEVIFEREKLRLNAARQEQQICRTKYPILLVHGVFFRDYKFPGYWGRIPKELVCNGAEIYYGKQQSAASVADSGRELAERIR
;
A
#
# COMPACT_ATOMS: atom_id res chain seq x y z
N MET A 1 -4.25 6.18 -6.40
CA MET A 1 -4.93 5.03 -7.04
C MET A 1 -4.16 3.77 -6.72
N VAL A 2 -4.78 2.77 -6.08
CA VAL A 2 -4.12 1.48 -5.87
C VAL A 2 -4.21 0.72 -7.18
N THR A 3 -3.12 0.65 -7.93
CA THR A 3 -3.05 -0.17 -9.14
C THR A 3 -2.89 -1.64 -8.72
N ASN A 4 -3.36 -2.57 -9.54
CA ASN A 4 -3.17 -4.01 -9.31
C ASN A 4 -1.67 -4.35 -9.13
N THR A 5 -0.79 -3.69 -9.88
CA THR A 5 0.68 -3.82 -9.77
C THR A 5 1.19 -3.41 -8.40
N ARG A 6 0.75 -2.26 -7.88
CA ARG A 6 1.13 -1.79 -6.55
C ARG A 6 0.74 -2.78 -5.46
N LEU A 7 -0.48 -3.32 -5.54
CA LEU A 7 -0.98 -4.30 -4.59
C LEU A 7 -0.22 -5.64 -4.66
N LYS A 8 0.21 -6.07 -5.86
CA LYS A 8 1.07 -7.23 -6.04
C LYS A 8 2.44 -7.01 -5.40
N VAL A 9 3.07 -5.85 -5.63
CA VAL A 9 4.37 -5.50 -5.05
C VAL A 9 4.30 -5.40 -3.53
N SER A 10 3.27 -4.75 -2.97
CA SER A 10 3.04 -4.68 -1.52
C SER A 10 2.86 -6.08 -0.92
N GLY A 11 2.06 -6.94 -1.57
CA GLY A 11 1.85 -8.32 -1.14
C GLY A 11 3.12 -9.18 -1.22
N PHE A 12 3.95 -8.98 -2.24
CA PHE A 12 5.26 -9.60 -2.36
C PHE A 12 6.18 -9.17 -1.21
N GLY A 13 6.29 -7.85 -0.95
CA GLY A 13 7.08 -7.32 0.15
C GLY A 13 6.69 -7.91 1.51
N VAL A 14 5.38 -8.03 1.78
CA VAL A 14 4.88 -8.68 3.00
C VAL A 14 5.31 -10.15 3.08
N LYS A 15 5.29 -10.88 1.96
CA LYS A 15 5.75 -12.28 1.93
C LYS A 15 7.24 -12.37 2.25
N CYS A 16 8.07 -11.53 1.64
CA CYS A 16 9.51 -11.46 1.92
C CYS A 16 9.77 -11.23 3.41
N LEU A 17 9.08 -10.23 4.03
CA LEU A 17 9.26 -9.93 5.45
C LEU A 17 8.78 -11.05 6.38
N LYS A 18 7.73 -11.79 6.02
CA LYS A 18 7.28 -12.97 6.78
C LYS A 18 8.27 -14.11 6.70
N ILE A 19 8.80 -14.38 5.50
CA ILE A 19 9.84 -15.39 5.30
C ILE A 19 11.08 -15.01 6.09
N PHE A 20 11.54 -13.77 5.96
CA PHE A 20 12.67 -13.24 6.74
C PHE A 20 12.49 -13.47 8.24
N LEU A 21 11.33 -13.10 8.81
CA LEU A 21 11.08 -13.25 10.24
C LEU A 21 11.13 -14.71 10.68
N PHE A 22 10.62 -15.62 9.84
CA PHE A 22 10.64 -17.05 10.12
C PHE A 22 12.05 -17.63 10.00
N THR A 23 12.76 -17.34 8.91
CA THR A 23 14.08 -17.91 8.62
C THR A 23 15.16 -17.34 9.54
N VAL A 24 15.13 -16.05 9.87
CA VAL A 24 16.07 -15.45 10.82
C VAL A 24 15.91 -16.05 12.22
N THR A 25 14.68 -16.37 12.64
CA THR A 25 14.44 -17.02 13.94
C THR A 25 15.09 -18.42 13.96
N ILE A 26 14.90 -19.21 12.91
CA ILE A 26 15.51 -20.53 12.78
C ILE A 26 17.05 -20.40 12.74
N LEU A 27 17.57 -19.45 11.95
CA LEU A 27 19.00 -19.23 11.82
C LEU A 27 19.65 -18.89 13.19
N VAL A 28 19.04 -17.99 13.96
CA VAL A 28 19.55 -17.61 15.29
C VAL A 28 19.56 -18.81 16.23
N VAL A 29 18.47 -19.58 16.28
CA VAL A 29 18.41 -20.80 17.11
C VAL A 29 19.45 -21.82 16.67
N ALA A 30 19.57 -22.10 15.37
CA ALA A 30 20.56 -23.02 14.83
C ALA A 30 22.00 -22.57 15.09
N ALA A 31 22.26 -21.25 14.96
CA ALA A 31 23.57 -20.68 15.27
C ALA A 31 23.95 -20.83 16.75
N ILE A 32 23.01 -20.60 17.66
CA ILE A 32 23.23 -20.79 19.11
C ILE A 32 23.52 -22.27 19.40
N ILE A 33 22.68 -23.18 18.92
CA ILE A 33 22.87 -24.62 19.15
C ILE A 33 24.21 -25.08 18.58
N SER A 34 24.53 -24.70 17.34
CA SER A 34 25.77 -25.12 16.69
C SER A 34 27.01 -24.57 17.38
N ALA A 35 26.93 -23.37 17.99
CA ALA A 35 28.03 -22.79 18.75
C ALA A 35 28.41 -23.62 19.99
N PHE A 36 27.43 -24.25 20.66
CA PHE A 36 27.66 -25.11 21.81
C PHE A 36 28.39 -26.42 21.45
N TYR A 37 28.20 -26.91 20.22
CA TYR A 37 28.78 -28.19 19.77
C TYR A 37 30.01 -28.01 18.86
N MET A 38 30.51 -26.78 18.73
CA MET A 38 31.55 -26.45 17.79
C MET A 38 32.95 -26.90 18.30
N LEU A 39 33.65 -27.62 17.44
CA LEU A 39 35.07 -27.99 17.66
C LEU A 39 35.97 -26.80 17.30
N PRO A 40 37.09 -26.58 18.04
CA PRO A 40 37.96 -25.42 17.85
C PRO A 40 38.54 -25.26 16.43
N ASP A 41 38.73 -26.35 15.71
CA ASP A 41 39.29 -26.36 14.37
C ASP A 41 38.30 -26.03 13.24
N LYS A 42 36.99 -25.99 13.52
CA LYS A 42 35.92 -25.78 12.54
C LYS A 42 35.28 -24.40 12.56
N TRP A 43 35.72 -23.52 13.44
CA TRP A 43 35.07 -22.21 13.64
C TRP A 43 35.06 -21.31 12.40
N VAL A 44 36.09 -21.36 11.55
CA VAL A 44 36.16 -20.56 10.31
C VAL A 44 35.10 -21.00 9.31
N LYS A 45 34.88 -22.28 9.12
CA LYS A 45 33.85 -22.82 8.24
C LYS A 45 32.46 -22.45 8.72
N TRP A 46 32.24 -22.57 10.03
CA TRP A 46 31.00 -22.15 10.68
C TRP A 46 30.72 -20.65 10.47
N LEU A 47 31.72 -19.78 10.68
CA LEU A 47 31.60 -18.35 10.47
C LEU A 47 31.22 -18.01 9.02
N VAL A 48 31.86 -18.65 8.03
CA VAL A 48 31.56 -18.44 6.61
C VAL A 48 30.10 -18.81 6.30
N ILE A 49 29.63 -19.94 6.84
CA ILE A 49 28.23 -20.37 6.65
C ILE A 49 27.26 -19.36 7.26
N VAL A 50 27.49 -18.92 8.50
CA VAL A 50 26.63 -17.92 9.16
C VAL A 50 26.63 -16.59 8.41
N LEU A 51 27.79 -16.14 7.92
CA LEU A 51 27.88 -14.92 7.11
C LEU A 51 27.11 -15.03 5.79
N ALA A 52 27.24 -16.19 5.09
CA ALA A 52 26.51 -16.41 3.83
C ALA A 52 24.99 -16.37 4.03
N PHE A 53 24.47 -17.04 5.08
CA PHE A 53 23.05 -16.97 5.42
C PHE A 53 22.63 -15.57 5.84
N SER A 54 23.43 -14.86 6.64
CA SER A 54 23.15 -13.48 7.05
C SER A 54 23.08 -12.52 5.86
N ALA A 55 23.92 -12.71 4.84
CA ALA A 55 23.87 -11.93 3.61
C ALA A 55 22.56 -12.19 2.82
N ALA A 56 22.12 -13.44 2.74
CA ALA A 56 20.82 -13.78 2.10
C ALA A 56 19.63 -13.15 2.85
N GLU A 57 19.64 -13.22 4.19
CA GLU A 57 18.64 -12.59 5.04
C GLU A 57 18.62 -11.06 4.89
N PHE A 58 19.79 -10.44 4.77
CA PHE A 58 19.91 -9.00 4.51
C PHE A 58 19.23 -8.61 3.20
N VAL A 59 19.48 -9.33 2.11
CA VAL A 59 18.85 -9.08 0.81
C VAL A 59 17.33 -9.26 0.91
N LEU A 60 16.86 -10.32 1.56
CA LEU A 60 15.44 -10.62 1.74
C LEU A 60 14.73 -9.53 2.55
N PHE A 61 15.33 -9.08 3.65
CA PHE A 61 14.82 -8.00 4.48
C PHE A 61 14.69 -6.70 3.71
N TRP A 62 15.75 -6.24 3.05
CA TRP A 62 15.75 -4.97 2.32
C TRP A 62 14.80 -4.98 1.13
N THR A 63 14.73 -6.09 0.40
CA THR A 63 13.75 -6.27 -0.67
C THR A 63 12.32 -6.11 -0.13
N GLY A 64 12.02 -6.76 0.99
CA GLY A 64 10.71 -6.66 1.64
C GLY A 64 10.38 -5.25 2.14
N ILE A 65 11.31 -4.60 2.84
CA ILE A 65 11.14 -3.24 3.39
C ILE A 65 10.95 -2.22 2.27
N ILE A 66 11.80 -2.23 1.24
CA ILE A 66 11.70 -1.29 0.11
C ILE A 66 10.35 -1.47 -0.59
N ALA A 67 9.95 -2.71 -0.89
CA ALA A 67 8.66 -2.99 -1.52
C ALA A 67 7.50 -2.45 -0.68
N VAL A 68 7.48 -2.67 0.63
CA VAL A 68 6.42 -2.22 1.54
C VAL A 68 6.45 -0.70 1.73
N TYR A 69 7.62 -0.09 1.93
CA TYR A 69 7.73 1.36 2.16
C TYR A 69 7.35 2.19 0.93
N THR A 70 7.63 1.70 -0.26
CA THR A 70 7.29 2.41 -1.51
C THR A 70 5.83 2.24 -1.90
N THR A 71 5.19 1.14 -1.53
CA THR A 71 3.86 0.78 -2.03
C THR A 71 2.71 0.90 -1.02
N SER A 72 2.93 0.75 0.29
CA SER A 72 1.86 0.86 1.28
C SER A 72 1.39 2.30 1.46
N VAL A 73 0.08 2.51 1.47
CA VAL A 73 -0.56 3.82 1.76
C VAL A 73 -0.88 3.94 3.25
N GLN A 74 -1.30 2.82 3.87
CA GLN A 74 -1.74 2.82 5.25
C GLN A 74 -0.57 2.85 6.24
N LEU A 75 0.65 2.57 5.76
CA LEU A 75 1.84 2.68 6.56
C LEU A 75 2.20 4.17 6.75
N GLY A 76 1.70 4.77 7.82
CA GLY A 76 1.91 6.18 8.14
C GLY A 76 3.39 6.55 8.26
N ILE A 77 3.71 7.83 7.99
CA ILE A 77 5.09 8.36 8.05
C ILE A 77 5.74 8.07 9.40
N LYS A 78 5.00 8.23 10.50
CA LYS A 78 5.51 7.92 11.87
C LYS A 78 6.03 6.48 11.97
N THR A 79 5.29 5.50 11.46
CA THR A 79 5.70 4.09 11.53
C THR A 79 6.91 3.81 10.65
N ARG A 80 7.03 4.47 9.48
CA ARG A 80 8.20 4.36 8.61
C ARG A 80 9.45 4.93 9.27
N VAL A 81 9.35 6.14 9.83
CA VAL A 81 10.47 6.81 10.51
C VAL A 81 10.90 6.03 11.75
N LEU A 82 9.96 5.64 12.62
CA LEU A 82 10.27 4.86 13.80
C LEU A 82 10.83 3.48 13.45
N GLY A 83 10.31 2.80 12.43
CA GLY A 83 10.86 1.54 11.95
C GLY A 83 12.28 1.67 11.42
N ALA A 84 12.62 2.79 10.75
CA ALA A 84 13.98 3.06 10.29
C ALA A 84 14.93 3.40 11.46
N LEU A 85 14.51 4.27 12.39
CA LEU A 85 15.33 4.69 13.54
C LEU A 85 15.61 3.53 14.50
N PHE A 86 14.60 2.73 14.82
CA PHE A 86 14.73 1.61 15.75
C PHE A 86 15.12 0.29 15.06
N GLY A 87 15.31 0.32 13.74
CA GLY A 87 15.75 -0.84 12.96
C GLY A 87 17.11 -1.40 13.37
N MET A 88 17.95 -0.59 14.01
CA MET A 88 19.25 -1.02 14.52
C MET A 88 19.20 -1.70 15.91
N ILE A 89 18.08 -1.58 16.63
CA ILE A 89 17.92 -2.17 17.96
C ILE A 89 17.17 -3.50 17.81
N PRO A 90 17.77 -4.68 18.05
CA PRO A 90 17.21 -5.98 17.68
C PRO A 90 15.77 -6.22 18.17
N VAL A 91 15.49 -5.96 19.45
CA VAL A 91 14.17 -6.20 20.05
C VAL A 91 13.12 -5.23 19.47
N LEU A 92 13.45 -3.94 19.39
CA LEU A 92 12.56 -2.91 18.85
C LEU A 92 12.32 -3.12 17.35
N ASN A 93 13.34 -3.52 16.61
CA ASN A 93 13.21 -3.86 15.19
C ASN A 93 12.15 -4.95 14.97
N ILE A 94 12.16 -6.03 15.72
CA ILE A 94 11.18 -7.11 15.63
C ILE A 94 9.76 -6.58 15.89
N ILE A 95 9.58 -5.75 16.92
CA ILE A 95 8.28 -5.17 17.27
C ILE A 95 7.74 -4.31 16.10
N PHE A 96 8.57 -3.41 15.57
CA PHE A 96 8.19 -2.57 14.44
C PHE A 96 7.96 -3.39 13.18
N LEU A 97 8.78 -4.39 12.91
CA LEU A 97 8.63 -5.28 11.76
C LEU A 97 7.30 -6.04 11.80
N VAL A 98 6.94 -6.61 12.95
CA VAL A 98 5.64 -7.27 13.14
C VAL A 98 4.49 -6.28 12.94
N LYS A 99 4.60 -5.05 13.45
CA LYS A 99 3.60 -4.00 13.25
C LYS A 99 3.45 -3.63 11.77
N ILE A 100 4.56 -3.44 11.05
CA ILE A 100 4.58 -3.17 9.62
C ILE A 100 3.92 -4.31 8.84
N ILE A 101 4.32 -5.56 9.08
CA ILE A 101 3.74 -6.74 8.44
C ILE A 101 2.22 -6.82 8.69
N LYS A 102 1.76 -6.62 9.92
CA LYS A 102 0.33 -6.64 10.26
C LYS A 102 -0.46 -5.55 9.54
N THR A 103 0.06 -4.31 9.55
CA THR A 103 -0.61 -3.16 8.91
C THR A 103 -0.73 -3.38 7.40
N VAL A 104 0.36 -3.73 6.74
CA VAL A 104 0.37 -3.90 5.28
C VAL A 104 -0.36 -5.17 4.85
N SER A 105 -0.34 -6.25 5.65
CA SER A 105 -1.15 -7.44 5.37
C SER A 105 -2.64 -7.12 5.37
N LYS A 106 -3.11 -6.34 6.35
CA LYS A 106 -4.51 -5.90 6.41
C LYS A 106 -4.86 -5.02 5.20
N GLU A 107 -3.99 -4.07 4.84
CA GLU A 107 -4.15 -3.24 3.64
C GLU A 107 -4.30 -4.10 2.38
N VAL A 108 -3.40 -5.07 2.18
CA VAL A 108 -3.41 -5.95 1.00
C VAL A 108 -4.69 -6.79 0.94
N ILE A 109 -5.13 -7.36 2.06
CA ILE A 109 -6.37 -8.16 2.12
C ILE A 109 -7.58 -7.28 1.80
N PHE A 110 -7.70 -6.13 2.46
CA PHE A 110 -8.81 -5.20 2.27
C PHE A 110 -8.91 -4.68 0.83
N GLU A 111 -7.80 -4.24 0.24
CA GLU A 111 -7.81 -3.72 -1.12
C GLU A 111 -8.05 -4.83 -2.17
N ARG A 112 -7.60 -6.07 -1.91
CA ARG A 112 -7.94 -7.22 -2.79
C ARG A 112 -9.41 -7.55 -2.75
N GLU A 113 -10.00 -7.61 -1.57
CA GLU A 113 -11.42 -7.88 -1.42
C GLU A 113 -12.27 -6.79 -2.09
N LYS A 114 -11.87 -5.53 -1.92
CA LYS A 114 -12.49 -4.41 -2.59
C LYS A 114 -12.42 -4.51 -4.12
N LEU A 115 -11.27 -4.90 -4.68
CA LEU A 115 -11.14 -5.11 -6.12
C LEU A 115 -12.02 -6.27 -6.59
N ARG A 116 -12.11 -7.36 -5.81
CA ARG A 116 -12.98 -8.50 -6.10
C ARG A 116 -14.46 -8.10 -6.11
N LEU A 117 -14.89 -7.37 -5.08
CA LEU A 117 -16.27 -6.87 -4.99
C LEU A 117 -16.62 -5.92 -6.14
N ASN A 118 -15.69 -5.03 -6.50
CA ASN A 118 -15.90 -4.12 -7.63
C ASN A 118 -16.00 -4.88 -8.96
N ALA A 119 -15.18 -5.90 -9.18
CA ALA A 119 -15.27 -6.74 -10.38
C ALA A 119 -16.61 -7.48 -10.45
N ALA A 120 -17.08 -8.04 -9.34
CA ALA A 120 -18.37 -8.73 -9.29
C ALA A 120 -19.56 -7.78 -9.50
N ARG A 121 -19.47 -6.53 -9.03
CA ARG A 121 -20.53 -5.51 -9.21
C ARG A 121 -20.54 -4.89 -10.59
N GLN A 122 -19.41 -4.90 -11.30
CA GLN A 122 -19.29 -4.33 -12.64
C GLN A 122 -20.26 -4.99 -13.64
N GLU A 123 -20.43 -6.30 -13.54
CA GLU A 123 -21.39 -7.03 -14.40
C GLU A 123 -22.84 -6.62 -14.14
N GLN A 124 -23.18 -6.28 -12.91
CA GLN A 124 -24.52 -5.86 -12.51
C GLN A 124 -24.85 -4.41 -12.83
N GLN A 125 -23.83 -3.59 -13.19
CA GLN A 125 -23.98 -2.16 -13.50
C GLN A 125 -24.86 -1.40 -12.50
N ILE A 126 -24.64 -1.63 -11.21
CA ILE A 126 -25.49 -1.13 -10.11
C ILE A 126 -25.57 0.40 -10.00
N CYS A 127 -24.65 1.11 -10.65
CA CYS A 127 -24.63 2.58 -10.70
C CYS A 127 -25.20 3.14 -12.01
N ARG A 128 -25.77 2.29 -12.87
CA ARG A 128 -26.42 2.73 -14.10
C ARG A 128 -27.71 3.48 -13.77
N THR A 129 -27.75 4.74 -14.12
CA THR A 129 -28.92 5.63 -13.91
C THR A 129 -29.52 6.01 -15.26
N LYS A 130 -30.81 6.43 -15.25
CA LYS A 130 -31.50 6.91 -16.45
C LYS A 130 -30.84 8.16 -17.04
N TYR A 131 -30.31 9.01 -16.17
CA TYR A 131 -29.64 10.25 -16.55
C TYR A 131 -28.19 10.22 -16.07
N PRO A 132 -27.26 10.88 -16.80
CA PRO A 132 -25.89 10.97 -16.36
C PRO A 132 -25.76 11.73 -15.03
N ILE A 133 -24.72 11.41 -14.28
CA ILE A 133 -24.42 12.02 -13.00
C ILE A 133 -23.51 13.23 -13.24
N LEU A 134 -23.95 14.42 -12.84
CA LEU A 134 -23.14 15.64 -12.89
C LEU A 134 -22.39 15.83 -11.56
N LEU A 135 -21.07 15.82 -11.63
CA LEU A 135 -20.21 16.09 -10.48
C LEU A 135 -19.86 17.59 -10.43
N VAL A 136 -20.36 18.25 -9.39
CA VAL A 136 -20.11 19.68 -9.14
C VAL A 136 -19.17 19.82 -7.95
N HIS A 137 -18.06 20.53 -8.10
CA HIS A 137 -17.10 20.76 -7.01
C HIS A 137 -17.45 22.05 -6.24
N GLY A 138 -16.90 22.18 -5.02
CA GLY A 138 -17.00 23.39 -4.22
C GLY A 138 -16.03 24.50 -4.67
N VAL A 139 -16.08 25.63 -3.97
CA VAL A 139 -15.23 26.81 -4.19
C VAL A 139 -13.76 26.43 -4.06
N PHE A 140 -12.91 26.97 -4.91
CA PHE A 140 -11.45 26.81 -4.98
C PHE A 140 -10.90 25.43 -5.41
N PHE A 141 -11.73 24.45 -5.79
CA PHE A 141 -11.25 23.08 -6.06
C PHE A 141 -11.17 22.68 -7.54
N ARG A 142 -11.67 23.47 -8.47
CA ARG A 142 -11.72 23.11 -9.91
C ARG A 142 -10.37 22.76 -10.51
N ASP A 143 -9.35 23.53 -10.17
CA ASP A 143 -8.07 23.52 -10.87
C ASP A 143 -7.06 22.53 -10.25
N TYR A 144 -7.41 21.91 -9.14
CA TYR A 144 -6.57 20.91 -8.52
C TYR A 144 -6.69 19.55 -9.23
N LYS A 145 -5.71 19.26 -10.08
CA LYS A 145 -5.63 17.95 -10.74
C LYS A 145 -5.19 16.84 -9.80
N PHE A 146 -4.47 17.16 -8.73
CA PHE A 146 -3.99 16.17 -7.76
C PHE A 146 -3.77 16.80 -6.36
N PRO A 147 -4.35 16.22 -5.29
CA PRO A 147 -5.38 15.18 -5.33
C PRO A 147 -6.70 15.74 -5.86
N GLY A 148 -7.35 15.06 -6.82
CA GLY A 148 -8.64 15.50 -7.36
C GLY A 148 -9.70 15.57 -6.26
N TYR A 149 -10.57 16.58 -6.29
CA TYR A 149 -11.64 16.80 -5.30
C TYR A 149 -12.49 15.55 -5.04
N TRP A 150 -12.83 14.84 -6.09
CA TRP A 150 -13.67 13.63 -6.03
C TRP A 150 -12.87 12.33 -5.75
N GLY A 151 -11.54 12.40 -5.73
CA GLY A 151 -10.67 11.25 -5.47
C GLY A 151 -10.97 10.05 -6.36
N ARG A 152 -11.40 8.93 -5.76
CA ARG A 152 -11.71 7.68 -6.49
C ARG A 152 -13.17 7.54 -6.91
N ILE A 153 -14.06 8.38 -6.41
CA ILE A 153 -15.51 8.26 -6.61
C ILE A 153 -15.90 8.18 -8.09
N PRO A 154 -15.44 9.07 -8.99
CA PRO A 154 -15.84 9.03 -10.39
C PRO A 154 -15.50 7.70 -11.07
N LYS A 155 -14.30 7.20 -10.79
CA LYS A 155 -13.84 5.94 -11.37
C LYS A 155 -14.64 4.73 -10.89
N GLU A 156 -14.97 4.69 -9.61
CA GLU A 156 -15.78 3.60 -9.05
C GLU A 156 -17.20 3.62 -9.63
N LEU A 157 -17.79 4.80 -9.80
CA LEU A 157 -19.11 4.96 -10.40
C LEU A 157 -19.12 4.52 -11.87
N VAL A 158 -18.13 4.98 -12.67
CA VAL A 158 -18.01 4.59 -14.08
C VAL A 158 -17.78 3.09 -14.23
N CYS A 159 -16.92 2.48 -13.39
CA CYS A 159 -16.70 1.04 -13.40
C CYS A 159 -17.98 0.24 -13.12
N ASN A 160 -18.94 0.83 -12.41
CA ASN A 160 -20.22 0.20 -12.08
C ASN A 160 -21.39 0.69 -12.98
N GLY A 161 -21.09 1.23 -14.17
CA GLY A 161 -22.07 1.55 -15.20
C GLY A 161 -22.63 2.97 -15.19
N ALA A 162 -22.14 3.87 -14.32
CA ALA A 162 -22.56 5.26 -14.33
C ALA A 162 -21.90 6.05 -15.48
N GLU A 163 -22.68 6.93 -16.09
CA GLU A 163 -22.18 7.98 -16.97
C GLU A 163 -21.96 9.26 -16.16
N ILE A 164 -20.75 9.87 -16.27
CA ILE A 164 -20.36 10.98 -15.42
C ILE A 164 -19.92 12.18 -16.25
N TYR A 165 -20.45 13.33 -15.91
CA TYR A 165 -20.02 14.63 -16.40
C TYR A 165 -19.48 15.49 -15.25
N TYR A 166 -18.56 16.39 -15.57
CA TYR A 166 -17.98 17.35 -14.61
C TYR A 166 -18.50 18.73 -14.88
N GLY A 167 -18.98 19.41 -13.83
CA GLY A 167 -19.53 20.76 -13.91
C GLY A 167 -18.54 21.78 -14.46
N LYS A 168 -17.26 21.69 -14.11
CA LYS A 168 -16.17 22.60 -14.55
C LYS A 168 -16.52 24.08 -14.42
N GLN A 169 -17.41 24.43 -13.48
CA GLN A 169 -17.77 25.82 -13.19
C GLN A 169 -16.56 26.58 -12.64
N GLN A 170 -16.60 27.91 -12.75
CA GLN A 170 -15.54 28.74 -12.24
C GLN A 170 -15.42 28.63 -10.71
N SER A 171 -14.19 28.41 -10.21
CA SER A 171 -13.95 28.09 -8.80
C SER A 171 -14.17 29.25 -7.81
N ALA A 172 -14.14 30.50 -8.29
CA ALA A 172 -14.27 31.71 -7.48
C ALA A 172 -15.46 32.61 -7.92
N ALA A 173 -16.36 32.12 -8.77
CA ALA A 173 -17.54 32.85 -9.22
C ALA A 173 -18.61 32.89 -8.15
N SER A 174 -19.59 33.83 -8.29
CA SER A 174 -20.77 33.84 -7.46
C SER A 174 -21.61 32.58 -7.66
N VAL A 175 -22.43 32.23 -6.68
CA VAL A 175 -23.35 31.08 -6.78
C VAL A 175 -24.30 31.22 -7.98
N ALA A 176 -24.75 32.44 -8.27
CA ALA A 176 -25.62 32.73 -9.41
C ALA A 176 -24.92 32.48 -10.76
N ASP A 177 -23.68 32.91 -10.90
CA ASP A 177 -22.91 32.72 -12.13
C ASP A 177 -22.54 31.25 -12.33
N SER A 178 -22.11 30.58 -11.27
CA SER A 178 -21.86 29.13 -11.29
C SER A 178 -23.12 28.34 -11.68
N GLY A 179 -24.28 28.76 -11.20
CA GLY A 179 -25.57 28.16 -11.56
C GLY A 179 -25.91 28.35 -13.04
N ARG A 180 -25.64 29.52 -13.63
CA ARG A 180 -25.84 29.79 -15.07
C ARG A 180 -24.89 28.93 -15.91
N GLU A 181 -23.59 28.90 -15.57
CA GLU A 181 -22.62 28.02 -16.26
C GLU A 181 -23.04 26.55 -16.27
N LEU A 182 -23.55 26.05 -15.14
CA LEU A 182 -24.01 24.67 -15.05
C LEU A 182 -25.28 24.45 -15.87
N ALA A 183 -26.23 25.38 -15.87
CA ALA A 183 -27.46 25.30 -16.65
C ALA A 183 -27.18 25.24 -18.18
N GLU A 184 -26.23 26.05 -18.65
CA GLU A 184 -25.79 26.04 -20.05
C GLU A 184 -25.15 24.71 -20.47
N ARG A 185 -24.48 24.01 -19.55
CA ARG A 185 -23.83 22.71 -19.82
C ARG A 185 -24.76 21.52 -19.76
N ILE A 186 -25.89 21.65 -19.12
CA ILE A 186 -26.90 20.58 -19.00
C ILE A 186 -27.85 20.58 -20.22
N ARG A 187 -27.97 21.70 -20.91
CA ARG A 187 -28.74 21.82 -22.14
C ARG A 187 -28.02 21.17 -23.33
#